data_fc5acbb7d87fe3a2a7d07a8080608283
#
_entry.id   fc5acbb7d87fe3a2a7d07a8080608283
#
_cell.length_a   1.000
_cell.length_b   1.000
_cell.length_c   1.000
_cell.angle_alpha   90.00
_cell.angle_beta   90.00
_cell.angle_gamma   90.00
#
_symmetry.space_group_name_H-M   'P 1'
#
loop_
_entity.id
_entity.type
_entity.pdbx_description
1 polymer ?
#
loop_
_entity_poly.entity_id
_entity_poly.type
_entity_poly.pdbx_seq_one_letter_code
_entity_poly.pdbx_strand_id
1 'polypeptide(L)'
;MKLIKALGALIVIVVLLLLWHHSLVSSRPPKLNAWEFCKTKILEDWAASHSDKAVTLGQFIQDHAYSFGAASSTDHFDDHDSRNTAVSDAAKLGISEQELVQLDRRIANECDAFPHQ
;
A
#
# COMPACT_ATOMS: atom_id res chain seq x y z
N MET A 1 52.08 4.19 11.26
CA MET A 1 51.17 4.42 12.39
C MET A 1 50.06 5.40 12.09
N LYS A 2 50.32 6.46 11.34
CA LYS A 2 49.22 7.38 10.92
C LYS A 2 48.15 6.70 10.05
N LEU A 3 48.53 5.73 9.22
CA LEU A 3 47.63 4.98 8.38
C LEU A 3 46.65 4.10 9.16
N ILE A 4 47.11 3.49 10.25
CA ILE A 4 46.27 2.62 11.09
C ILE A 4 45.22 3.46 11.84
N LYS A 5 45.59 4.63 12.32
CA LYS A 5 44.67 5.54 12.99
C LYS A 5 43.62 6.11 12.03
N ALA A 6 44.03 6.47 10.81
CA ALA A 6 43.13 6.94 9.77
C ALA A 6 42.16 5.82 9.34
N LEU A 7 42.65 4.59 9.20
CA LEU A 7 41.83 3.45 8.84
C LEU A 7 40.81 3.13 9.94
N GLY A 8 41.23 3.18 11.21
CA GLY A 8 40.33 2.95 12.34
C GLY A 8 39.24 4.02 12.44
N ALA A 9 39.57 5.28 12.20
CA ALA A 9 38.61 6.37 12.19
C ALA A 9 37.61 6.20 11.03
N LEU A 10 38.06 5.78 9.86
CA LEU A 10 37.23 5.54 8.71
C LEU A 10 36.22 4.40 8.97
N ILE A 11 36.67 3.31 9.56
CA ILE A 11 35.83 2.18 9.92
C ILE A 11 34.74 2.61 10.92
N VAL A 12 35.10 3.39 11.93
CA VAL A 12 34.13 3.90 12.93
C VAL A 12 33.09 4.77 12.25
N ILE A 13 33.48 5.67 11.35
CA ILE A 13 32.55 6.54 10.62
C ILE A 13 31.60 5.71 9.76
N VAL A 14 32.10 4.73 9.04
CA VAL A 14 31.26 3.84 8.19
C VAL A 14 30.27 3.06 9.05
N VAL A 15 30.69 2.50 10.18
CA VAL A 15 29.81 1.77 11.09
C VAL A 15 28.72 2.70 11.65
N LEU A 16 29.06 3.90 12.06
CA LEU A 16 28.08 4.88 12.55
C LEU A 16 27.08 5.27 11.48
N LEU A 17 27.52 5.48 10.26
CA LEU A 17 26.63 5.79 9.13
C LEU A 17 25.68 4.62 8.82
N LEU A 18 26.17 3.40 8.86
CA LEU A 18 25.35 2.21 8.63
C LEU A 18 24.31 2.03 9.75
N LEU A 19 24.71 2.22 11.00
CA LEU A 19 23.78 2.14 12.14
C LEU A 19 22.72 3.23 12.05
N TRP A 20 23.14 4.44 11.69
CA TRP A 20 22.21 5.55 11.54
C TRP A 20 21.22 5.30 10.40
N HIS A 21 21.70 4.84 9.25
CA HIS A 21 20.86 4.51 8.12
C HIS A 21 19.89 3.38 8.47
N HIS A 22 20.38 2.34 9.12
CA HIS A 22 19.54 1.22 9.57
C HIS A 22 18.45 1.69 10.55
N SER A 23 18.82 2.56 11.49
CA SER A 23 17.86 3.14 12.43
C SER A 23 16.77 3.95 11.72
N LEU A 24 17.12 4.74 10.70
CA LEU A 24 16.15 5.49 9.91
C LEU A 24 15.21 4.57 9.13
N VAL A 25 15.72 3.49 8.55
CA VAL A 25 14.94 2.56 7.77
C VAL A 25 14.07 1.67 8.67
N SER A 26 14.61 1.21 9.80
CA SER A 26 13.89 0.29 10.69
C SER A 26 12.93 1.01 11.64
N SER A 27 13.14 2.31 11.88
CA SER A 27 12.34 3.00 12.89
C SER A 27 10.91 3.28 12.43
N ARG A 28 10.58 3.12 11.14
CA ARG A 28 9.20 3.46 10.73
C ARG A 28 8.70 2.92 9.41
N PRO A 29 8.25 1.70 9.34
CA PRO A 29 7.06 1.51 8.54
C PRO A 29 5.89 2.20 9.29
N PRO A 30 5.10 3.06 8.64
CA PRO A 30 3.87 3.52 9.26
C PRO A 30 3.07 2.28 9.61
N LYS A 31 2.70 2.12 10.87
CA LYS A 31 1.85 1.01 11.27
C LYS A 31 0.50 1.23 10.61
N LEU A 32 0.17 0.39 9.65
CA LEU A 32 -1.16 0.34 9.12
C LEU A 32 -2.10 0.07 10.30
N ASN A 33 -3.18 0.82 10.44
CA ASN A 33 -4.19 0.49 11.41
C ASN A 33 -4.91 -0.80 10.97
N ALA A 34 -5.72 -1.37 11.87
CA ALA A 34 -6.37 -2.65 11.60
C ALA A 34 -7.29 -2.59 10.36
N TRP A 35 -7.94 -1.47 10.14
CA TRP A 35 -8.81 -1.27 8.97
C TRP A 35 -8.00 -1.26 7.68
N GLU A 36 -6.92 -0.51 7.64
CA GLU A 36 -6.03 -0.44 6.47
C GLU A 36 -5.40 -1.81 6.17
N PHE A 37 -5.02 -2.55 7.20
CA PHE A 37 -4.49 -3.89 7.04
C PHE A 37 -5.54 -4.83 6.43
N CYS A 38 -6.76 -4.78 6.94
CA CYS A 38 -7.89 -5.55 6.41
C CYS A 38 -8.13 -5.23 4.93
N LYS A 39 -8.19 -3.96 4.58
CA LYS A 39 -8.37 -3.50 3.22
C LYS A 39 -7.25 -3.96 2.29
N THR A 40 -6.01 -3.79 2.72
CA THR A 40 -4.83 -4.19 1.95
C THR A 40 -4.85 -5.68 1.66
N LYS A 41 -5.17 -6.49 2.66
CA LYS A 41 -5.25 -7.94 2.50
C LYS A 41 -6.32 -8.35 1.48
N ILE A 42 -7.49 -7.74 1.55
CA ILE A 42 -8.56 -8.03 0.59
C ILE A 42 -8.14 -7.65 -0.83
N LEU A 43 -7.51 -6.49 -1.00
CA LEU A 43 -7.04 -6.04 -2.31
C LEU A 43 -5.94 -6.96 -2.86
N GLU A 44 -5.01 -7.39 -2.02
CA GLU A 44 -3.95 -8.32 -2.42
C GLU A 44 -4.52 -9.68 -2.80
N ASP A 45 -5.46 -10.21 -2.01
CA ASP A 45 -6.12 -11.48 -2.32
C ASP A 45 -6.91 -11.40 -3.61
N TRP A 46 -7.58 -10.28 -3.84
CA TRP A 46 -8.30 -10.04 -5.09
C TRP A 46 -7.35 -10.02 -6.29
N ALA A 47 -6.23 -9.31 -6.20
CA ALA A 47 -5.23 -9.28 -7.27
C ALA A 47 -4.65 -10.67 -7.51
N ALA A 48 -4.37 -11.42 -6.45
CA ALA A 48 -3.83 -12.78 -6.55
C ALA A 48 -4.81 -13.76 -7.20
N SER A 49 -6.12 -13.53 -7.05
CA SER A 49 -7.14 -14.36 -7.70
C SER A 49 -7.15 -14.21 -9.24
N HIS A 50 -6.54 -13.14 -9.74
CA HIS A 50 -6.34 -12.90 -11.18
C HIS A 50 -4.91 -13.23 -11.54
N SER A 51 -4.52 -14.49 -11.48
CA SER A 51 -3.13 -14.96 -11.55
C SER A 51 -2.37 -14.50 -12.80
N ASP A 52 -3.06 -14.33 -13.93
CA ASP A 52 -2.49 -13.86 -15.19
C ASP A 52 -2.20 -12.35 -15.18
N LYS A 53 -2.79 -11.60 -14.25
CA LYS A 53 -2.69 -10.15 -14.16
C LYS A 53 -2.21 -9.66 -12.80
N ALA A 54 -1.71 -10.55 -11.95
CA ALA A 54 -1.40 -10.24 -10.56
C ALA A 54 -0.44 -9.04 -10.41
N VAL A 55 0.60 -8.98 -11.24
CA VAL A 55 1.57 -7.87 -11.18
C VAL A 55 0.93 -6.55 -11.60
N THR A 56 0.17 -6.56 -12.69
CA THR A 56 -0.50 -5.36 -13.21
C THR A 56 -1.59 -4.87 -12.25
N LEU A 57 -2.35 -5.79 -11.66
CA LEU A 57 -3.33 -5.46 -10.65
C LEU A 57 -2.69 -4.98 -9.35
N GLY A 58 -1.51 -5.48 -9.00
CA GLY A 58 -0.72 -4.95 -7.90
C GLY A 58 -0.42 -3.47 -8.08
N GLN A 59 -0.03 -3.07 -9.28
CA GLN A 59 0.20 -1.66 -9.60
C GLN A 59 -1.10 -0.85 -9.54
N PHE A 60 -2.18 -1.40 -10.08
CA PHE A 60 -3.52 -0.79 -10.00
C PHE A 60 -3.92 -0.52 -8.56
N ILE A 61 -3.69 -1.49 -7.67
CA ILE A 61 -3.99 -1.34 -6.25
C ILE A 61 -3.18 -0.20 -5.63
N GLN A 62 -1.89 -0.10 -5.94
CA GLN A 62 -1.05 0.99 -5.43
C GLN A 62 -1.57 2.35 -5.87
N ASP A 63 -2.04 2.44 -7.11
CA ASP A 63 -2.52 3.71 -7.68
C ASP A 63 -3.90 4.11 -7.17
N HIS A 64 -4.76 3.13 -6.83
CA HIS A 64 -6.17 3.36 -6.54
C HIS A 64 -6.65 2.84 -5.19
N ALA A 65 -5.77 2.35 -4.32
CA ALA A 65 -6.16 1.77 -3.05
C ALA A 65 -6.98 2.74 -2.18
N TYR A 66 -6.64 4.02 -2.23
CA TYR A 66 -7.34 5.05 -1.46
C TYR A 66 -8.80 5.23 -1.88
N SER A 67 -9.15 4.79 -3.07
CA SER A 67 -10.52 4.91 -3.61
C SER A 67 -11.47 3.84 -3.08
N PHE A 68 -10.95 2.82 -2.39
CA PHE A 68 -11.74 1.68 -1.95
C PHE A 68 -12.01 1.70 -0.46
N GLY A 69 -13.16 1.16 -0.09
CA GLY A 69 -13.48 0.85 1.30
C GLY A 69 -13.63 2.05 2.19
N ALA A 70 -13.97 3.19 1.64
CA ALA A 70 -14.13 4.41 2.42
C ALA A 70 -15.44 4.38 3.19
N ALA A 71 -15.52 3.54 4.20
CA ALA A 71 -16.65 3.50 5.11
C ALA A 71 -16.73 4.73 6.01
N SER A 72 -15.74 5.60 5.94
CA SER A 72 -15.81 6.90 6.61
C SER A 72 -16.62 7.88 5.75
N SER A 73 -17.01 8.98 6.35
CA SER A 73 -17.85 10.01 5.75
C SER A 73 -17.39 10.56 4.40
N THR A 74 -16.19 10.24 4.00
CA THR A 74 -15.66 10.58 2.67
C THR A 74 -15.53 9.29 1.88
N ASP A 75 -16.55 8.95 1.14
CA ASP A 75 -16.52 7.79 0.27
C ASP A 75 -15.70 8.13 -0.97
N HIS A 76 -14.45 7.77 -0.95
CA HIS A 76 -13.52 8.08 -2.01
C HIS A 76 -13.86 7.39 -3.34
N PHE A 77 -14.51 6.22 -3.26
CA PHE A 77 -14.91 5.53 -4.47
C PHE A 77 -16.11 6.20 -5.13
N ASP A 78 -16.97 6.83 -4.34
CA ASP A 78 -18.08 7.62 -4.87
C ASP A 78 -17.65 9.04 -5.28
N ASP A 79 -16.43 9.45 -4.97
CA ASP A 79 -15.88 10.66 -5.53
C ASP A 79 -15.77 10.48 -7.05
N HIS A 80 -16.46 11.34 -7.77
CA HIS A 80 -16.66 11.22 -9.21
C HIS A 80 -15.35 11.05 -9.99
N ASP A 81 -14.33 11.86 -9.67
CA ASP A 81 -13.06 11.83 -10.38
C ASP A 81 -12.25 10.57 -10.03
N SER A 82 -12.19 10.23 -8.75
CA SER A 82 -11.50 9.03 -8.26
C SER A 82 -12.09 7.76 -8.85
N ARG A 83 -13.42 7.67 -8.83
CA ARG A 83 -14.15 6.54 -9.39
C ARG A 83 -13.91 6.41 -10.89
N ASN A 84 -14.03 7.51 -11.63
CA ASN A 84 -13.87 7.48 -13.08
C ASN A 84 -12.46 7.05 -13.48
N THR A 85 -11.45 7.51 -12.77
CA THR A 85 -10.06 7.12 -13.03
C THR A 85 -9.85 5.63 -12.75
N ALA A 86 -10.35 5.13 -11.62
CA ALA A 86 -10.23 3.72 -11.26
C ALA A 86 -10.98 2.83 -12.27
N VAL A 87 -12.20 3.20 -12.64
CA VAL A 87 -13.00 2.46 -13.62
C VAL A 87 -12.31 2.42 -14.99
N SER A 88 -11.77 3.56 -15.43
CA SER A 88 -11.07 3.65 -16.70
C SER A 88 -9.81 2.78 -16.73
N ASP A 89 -9.00 2.84 -15.69
CA ASP A 89 -7.78 2.05 -15.61
C ASP A 89 -8.07 0.55 -15.48
N ALA A 90 -9.10 0.19 -14.72
CA ALA A 90 -9.53 -1.20 -14.58
C ALA A 90 -10.06 -1.76 -15.91
N ALA A 91 -10.78 -0.96 -16.68
CA ALA A 91 -11.29 -1.37 -17.99
C ALA A 91 -10.15 -1.76 -18.93
N LYS A 92 -9.04 -1.05 -18.88
CA LYS A 92 -7.83 -1.37 -19.67
C LYS A 92 -7.26 -2.74 -19.29
N LEU A 93 -7.51 -3.20 -18.09
CA LEU A 93 -7.05 -4.49 -17.57
C LEU A 93 -8.12 -5.60 -17.72
N GLY A 94 -9.26 -5.29 -18.33
CA GLY A 94 -10.35 -6.24 -18.48
C GLY A 94 -11.21 -6.42 -17.22
N ILE A 95 -11.14 -5.48 -16.29
CA ILE A 95 -11.93 -5.50 -15.06
C ILE A 95 -13.15 -4.60 -15.22
N SER A 96 -14.34 -5.12 -14.95
CA SER A 96 -15.58 -4.35 -15.07
C SER A 96 -15.80 -3.42 -13.88
N GLU A 97 -16.56 -2.35 -14.11
CA GLU A 97 -16.99 -1.45 -13.05
C GLU A 97 -17.74 -2.21 -11.95
N GLN A 98 -18.59 -3.15 -12.33
CA GLN A 98 -19.37 -3.95 -11.38
C GLN A 98 -18.46 -4.75 -10.44
N GLU A 99 -17.38 -5.31 -10.97
CA GLU A 99 -16.40 -6.03 -10.15
C GLU A 99 -15.73 -5.08 -9.14
N LEU A 100 -15.40 -3.86 -9.55
CA LEU A 100 -14.85 -2.85 -8.63
C LEU A 100 -15.84 -2.47 -7.54
N VAL A 101 -17.10 -2.30 -7.89
CA VAL A 101 -18.15 -1.97 -6.90
C VAL A 101 -18.31 -3.12 -5.90
N GLN A 102 -18.27 -4.36 -6.35
CA GLN A 102 -18.35 -5.53 -5.48
C GLN A 102 -17.14 -5.60 -4.54
N LEU A 103 -15.95 -5.31 -5.07
CA LEU A 103 -14.72 -5.26 -4.27
C LEU A 103 -14.80 -4.18 -3.19
N ASP A 104 -15.26 -3.00 -3.55
CA ASP A 104 -15.45 -1.90 -2.61
C ASP A 104 -16.43 -2.27 -1.50
N ARG A 105 -17.57 -2.86 -1.85
CA ARG A 105 -18.55 -3.33 -0.88
C ARG A 105 -17.98 -4.42 0.04
N ARG A 106 -17.21 -5.33 -0.51
CA ARG A 106 -16.56 -6.37 0.28
C ARG A 106 -15.65 -5.77 1.33
N ILE A 107 -14.84 -4.79 0.94
CA ILE A 107 -13.94 -4.09 1.87
C ILE A 107 -14.76 -3.38 2.95
N ALA A 108 -15.79 -2.64 2.55
CA ALA A 108 -16.65 -1.94 3.50
C ALA A 108 -17.30 -2.91 4.49
N ASN A 109 -17.82 -4.03 4.01
CA ASN A 109 -18.52 -4.99 4.87
C ASN A 109 -17.57 -5.76 5.79
N GLU A 110 -16.43 -6.21 5.28
CA GLU A 110 -15.51 -7.05 6.05
C GLU A 110 -14.61 -6.23 6.98
N CYS A 111 -14.30 -5.00 6.62
CA CYS A 111 -13.38 -4.16 7.38
C CYS A 111 -14.07 -3.13 8.27
N ASP A 112 -15.37 -2.97 8.17
CA ASP A 112 -16.13 -1.95 8.91
C ASP A 112 -16.05 -2.12 10.43
N ALA A 113 -15.85 -3.36 10.89
CA ALA A 113 -15.72 -3.66 12.33
C ALA A 113 -14.41 -3.12 12.93
N PHE A 114 -13.44 -2.71 12.11
CA PHE A 114 -12.14 -2.24 12.57
C PHE A 114 -12.10 -0.73 12.67
N PRO A 115 -11.32 -0.18 13.63
CA PRO A 115 -11.19 1.28 13.74
C PRO A 115 -10.44 1.87 12.54
N HIS A 116 -10.91 3.04 12.11
CA HIS A 116 -10.40 3.76 10.93
C HIS A 116 -9.31 4.77 11.26
N GLN A 117 -8.49 4.51 12.22
CA GLN A 117 -7.45 5.47 12.61
C GLN A 117 -6.15 5.26 11.88
#